data_1acfa739d2b15adab65368796d23daed
#
_entry.id   1acfa739d2b15adab65368796d23daed
#
_cell.length_a   1.000
_cell.length_b   1.000
_cell.length_c   1.000
_cell.angle_alpha   90.00
_cell.angle_beta   90.00
_cell.angle_gamma   90.00
#
_symmetry.space_group_name_H-M   'P 1'
#
loop_
_entity.id
_entity.type
_entity.pdbx_description
1 polymer ?
#
loop_
_entity_poly.entity_id
_entity_poly.type
_entity_poly.pdbx_seq_one_letter_code
_entity_poly.pdbx_strand_id
1 'polypeptide(L)' 'ATEEFKLHVNAALNVGCDPRKIAEIIFQLSTYAGMPAVNDALHVYREVLKERGEWPLK' A
#
# COMPACT_ATOMS: atom_id res chain seq x y z
N ALA A 1 11.13 -5.84 3.72
CA ALA A 1 10.39 -6.51 4.73
C ALA A 1 8.92 -6.16 4.70
N THR A 2 8.09 -7.19 4.55
CA THR A 2 6.64 -7.03 4.42
C THR A 2 6.01 -6.41 5.66
N GLU A 3 6.45 -6.83 6.85
CA GLU A 3 5.87 -6.32 8.09
C GLU A 3 6.15 -4.84 8.29
N GLU A 4 7.36 -4.38 7.95
CA GLU A 4 7.69 -2.96 8.01
C GLU A 4 6.83 -2.15 7.05
N PHE A 5 6.66 -2.67 5.84
CA PHE A 5 5.84 -2.02 4.83
C PHE A 5 4.40 -1.88 5.32
N LYS A 6 3.85 -2.94 5.92
CA LYS A 6 2.50 -2.91 6.49
C LYS A 6 2.37 -1.85 7.58
N LEU A 7 3.38 -1.75 8.44
CA LEU A 7 3.39 -0.73 9.49
C LEU A 7 3.32 0.67 8.90
N HIS A 8 4.11 0.94 7.86
CA HIS A 8 4.11 2.25 7.22
C HIS A 8 2.76 2.56 6.57
N VAL A 9 2.16 1.58 5.89
CA VAL A 9 0.86 1.78 5.27
C VAL A 9 -0.20 2.06 6.32
N ASN A 10 -0.22 1.28 7.40
CA ASN A 10 -1.18 1.49 8.49
C ASN A 10 -1.00 2.86 9.14
N ALA A 11 0.25 3.27 9.38
CA ALA A 11 0.52 4.58 9.96
C ALA A 11 0.01 5.71 9.06
N ALA A 12 0.24 5.60 7.77
CA ALA A 12 -0.23 6.61 6.81
C ALA A 12 -1.75 6.70 6.81
N LEU A 13 -2.43 5.56 6.81
CA LEU A 13 -3.88 5.53 6.84
C LEU A 13 -4.43 6.11 8.16
N ASN A 14 -3.76 5.82 9.26
CA ASN A 14 -4.20 6.29 10.59
C ASN A 14 -4.11 7.81 10.72
N VAL A 15 -3.19 8.45 10.03
CA VAL A 15 -3.09 9.92 10.06
C VAL A 15 -3.92 10.59 8.98
N GLY A 16 -4.74 9.84 8.27
CA GLY A 16 -5.70 10.39 7.33
C GLY A 16 -5.26 10.52 5.89
N CYS A 17 -4.16 9.86 5.51
CA CYS A 17 -3.75 9.86 4.10
C CYS A 17 -4.79 9.13 3.24
N ASP A 18 -5.06 9.72 2.07
CA ASP A 18 -5.98 9.11 1.11
C ASP A 18 -5.39 7.79 0.60
N PRO A 19 -6.13 6.67 0.68
CA PRO A 19 -5.64 5.38 0.18
C PRO A 19 -5.20 5.42 -1.27
N ARG A 20 -5.86 6.21 -2.12
CA ARG A 20 -5.48 6.32 -3.53
C ARG A 20 -4.14 7.00 -3.71
N LYS A 21 -3.84 7.97 -2.87
CA LYS A 21 -2.53 8.63 -2.87
C LYS A 21 -1.43 7.68 -2.43
N ILE A 22 -1.72 6.85 -1.44
CA ILE A 22 -0.77 5.85 -0.97
C ILE A 22 -0.44 4.87 -2.10
N ALA A 23 -1.46 4.41 -2.84
CA ALA A 23 -1.26 3.51 -3.98
C ALA A 23 -0.38 4.16 -5.05
N GLU A 24 -0.60 5.44 -5.36
CA GLU A 24 0.21 6.16 -6.32
C GLU A 24 1.67 6.23 -5.89
N ILE A 25 1.91 6.54 -4.63
CA ILE A 25 3.27 6.63 -4.10
C ILE A 25 3.95 5.27 -4.18
N ILE A 26 3.26 4.21 -3.81
CA ILE A 26 3.79 2.85 -3.88
C ILE A 26 4.19 2.52 -5.31
N PHE A 27 3.32 2.83 -6.26
CA PHE A 27 3.59 2.59 -7.68
C PHE A 27 4.85 3.34 -8.12
N GLN A 28 4.92 4.63 -7.83
CA GLN A 28 6.05 5.47 -8.23
C GLN A 28 7.37 5.01 -7.63
N LEU A 29 7.36 4.68 -6.35
CA LEU A 29 8.59 4.28 -5.66
C LEU A 29 9.06 2.88 -6.07
N SER A 30 8.15 2.04 -6.55
CA SER A 30 8.47 0.64 -6.88
C SER A 30 8.80 0.42 -8.34
N THR A 31 8.45 1.36 -9.24
CA THR A 31 8.59 1.11 -10.68
C THR A 31 10.02 0.86 -11.11
N TYR A 32 10.99 1.54 -10.51
CA TYR A 32 12.37 1.35 -10.91
C TYR A 32 12.95 0.00 -10.43
N ALA A 33 12.26 -0.67 -9.52
CA ALA A 33 12.64 -2.02 -9.09
C ALA A 33 11.98 -3.10 -9.96
N GLY A 34 11.13 -2.68 -10.92
CA GLY A 34 10.49 -3.58 -11.87
C GLY A 34 9.06 -3.93 -11.49
N MET A 35 8.30 -4.40 -12.48
CA MET A 35 6.89 -4.71 -12.29
C MET A 35 6.62 -5.78 -11.22
N PRO A 36 7.44 -6.84 -11.08
CA PRO A 36 7.20 -7.78 -9.98
C PRO A 36 7.21 -7.13 -8.62
N ALA A 37 8.12 -6.16 -8.38
CA ALA A 37 8.16 -5.44 -7.11
C ALA A 37 6.93 -4.57 -6.93
N VAL A 38 6.46 -3.91 -7.99
CA VAL A 38 5.23 -3.12 -7.94
C VAL A 38 4.04 -4.00 -7.58
N ASN A 39 3.92 -5.15 -8.24
CA ASN A 39 2.80 -6.07 -7.98
C ASN A 39 2.81 -6.56 -6.53
N ASP A 40 3.98 -6.92 -6.02
CA ASP A 40 4.11 -7.40 -4.64
C ASP A 40 3.72 -6.31 -3.65
N ALA A 41 4.20 -5.09 -3.86
CA ALA A 41 3.91 -3.98 -2.97
C ALA A 41 2.42 -3.65 -2.97
N LEU A 42 1.79 -3.62 -4.14
CA LEU A 42 0.37 -3.34 -4.23
C LEU A 42 -0.47 -4.46 -3.64
N HIS A 43 0.00 -5.71 -3.74
CA HIS A 43 -0.68 -6.84 -3.12
C HIS A 43 -0.70 -6.68 -1.60
N VAL A 44 0.44 -6.36 -0.99
CA VAL A 44 0.53 -6.15 0.45
C VAL A 44 -0.34 -4.97 0.88
N TYR A 45 -0.32 -3.89 0.10
CA TYR A 45 -1.15 -2.73 0.35
C TYR A 45 -2.64 -3.11 0.40
N ARG A 46 -3.10 -3.91 -0.59
CA ARG A 46 -4.47 -4.39 -0.63
C ARG A 46 -4.81 -5.23 0.60
N GLU A 47 -3.88 -6.09 1.01
CA GLU A 47 -4.09 -6.92 2.20
C GLU A 47 -4.31 -6.06 3.45
N VAL A 48 -3.56 -4.97 3.59
CA VAL A 48 -3.74 -4.05 4.70
C VAL A 48 -5.15 -3.45 4.67
N LEU A 49 -5.61 -3.01 3.50
CA LEU A 49 -6.94 -2.46 3.37
C LEU A 49 -8.02 -3.48 3.72
N LYS A 50 -7.84 -4.73 3.31
CA LYS A 50 -8.78 -5.80 3.64
C LYS A 50 -8.82 -6.05 5.14
N GLU A 51 -7.66 -6.07 5.78
CA GLU A 51 -7.57 -6.26 7.23
C GLU A 51 -8.24 -5.14 8.00
N ARG A 52 -8.25 -3.93 7.44
CA ARG A 52 -8.90 -2.78 8.06
C ARG A 52 -10.38 -2.66 7.71
N GLY A 53 -10.88 -3.53 6.81
CA GLY A 53 -12.26 -3.45 6.35
C GLY A 53 -12.51 -2.30 5.38
N GLU A 54 -11.47 -1.82 4.69
CA GLU A 54 -11.56 -0.68 3.78
C GLU A 54 -11.43 -1.07 2.32
N TRP A 55 -11.43 -2.33 2.03
CA TRP A 55 -11.39 -2.82 0.65
C TRP A 55 -12.76 -3.37 0.27
N PRO A 56 -13.28 -3.15 -0.96
CA PRO A 56 -12.66 -2.32 -2.00
C PRO A 56 -12.82 -0.83 -1.73
N LEU A 57 -11.98 -0.03 -2.37
CA LEU A 57 -12.07 1.43 -2.28
C LEU A 57 -13.33 1.91 -2.99
N LYS A 58 -13.94 2.94 -2.43
CA LYS A 58 -15.16 3.53 -3.01
C LYS A 58 -14.87 4.74 -3.86
#